data_9378644f466eb9d7cc279386cf86a9a9
#
_entry.id   9378644f466eb9d7cc279386cf86a9a9
#
_cell.length_a   1.000
_cell.length_b   1.000
_cell.length_c   1.000
_cell.angle_alpha   90.00
_cell.angle_beta   90.00
_cell.angle_gamma   90.00
#
_symmetry.space_group_name_H-M   'P 1'
#
loop_
_entity.id
_entity.type
_entity.pdbx_description
1 polymer ?
#
loop_
_entity_poly.entity_id
_entity_poly.type
_entity_poly.pdbx_seq_one_letter_code
_entity_poly.pdbx_strand_id
1 'polypeptide(L)'
;AGGMTALGIHLSDFFVSFLGSAKTVYAKTGSIVLEHPKKDTLSVNIRFKNNVTASLAVMISTPFYGRFTVFGEKGWVEIREVSNVDFDDPAEFIYCDKHGKRVVEEHPVVNTVKLNFEEWADAVAGRSTYRINIDEVISNVQILESIINSAEKNEIIKITD
;
A
#
# COMPACT_ATOMS: atom_id res chain seq x y z
N ALA A 1 -5.92 12.47 7.20
CA ALA A 1 -6.33 11.75 6.01
C ALA A 1 -6.88 10.35 6.31
N GLY A 2 -7.75 10.22 7.33
CA GLY A 2 -8.41 8.96 7.66
C GLY A 2 -7.42 7.83 7.97
N GLY A 3 -7.70 6.62 7.49
CA GLY A 3 -6.82 5.46 7.68
C GLY A 3 -5.50 5.48 6.90
N MET A 4 -5.19 6.55 6.15
CA MET A 4 -3.96 6.60 5.34
C MET A 4 -2.69 6.52 6.18
N THR A 5 -2.64 7.25 7.28
CA THR A 5 -1.45 7.29 8.15
C THR A 5 -1.22 6.01 8.95
N ALA A 6 -2.25 5.20 9.15
CA ALA A 6 -2.15 3.96 9.90
C ALA A 6 -1.97 2.71 9.01
N LEU A 7 -2.68 2.65 7.89
CA LEU A 7 -2.72 1.48 7.02
C LEU A 7 -2.37 1.80 5.57
N GLY A 8 -2.92 2.87 5.03
CA GLY A 8 -2.79 3.20 3.62
C GLY A 8 -1.36 3.50 3.18
N ILE A 9 -0.51 4.03 4.08
CA ILE A 9 0.89 4.36 3.79
C ILE A 9 1.71 3.10 3.45
N HIS A 10 1.41 1.97 4.06
CA HIS A 10 2.07 0.70 3.74
C HIS A 10 1.71 0.22 2.34
N LEU A 11 0.45 0.41 1.92
CA LEU A 11 0.01 0.06 0.57
C LEU A 11 0.58 1.00 -0.49
N SER A 12 0.70 2.30 -0.21
CA SER A 12 1.35 3.22 -1.15
C SER A 12 2.84 2.98 -1.28
N ASP A 13 3.52 2.58 -0.19
CA ASP A 13 4.90 2.13 -0.20
C ASP A 13 5.09 0.90 -1.09
N PHE A 14 4.20 -0.07 -0.93
CA PHE A 14 4.18 -1.27 -1.78
C PHE A 14 3.96 -0.91 -3.26
N PHE A 15 3.07 0.03 -3.57
CA PHE A 15 2.92 0.52 -4.95
C PHE A 15 4.19 1.17 -5.50
N VAL A 16 4.87 1.98 -4.70
CA VAL A 16 6.13 2.64 -5.11
C VAL A 16 7.20 1.61 -5.44
N SER A 17 7.36 0.57 -4.64
CA SER A 17 8.37 -0.48 -4.85
C SER A 17 8.16 -1.24 -6.18
N PHE A 18 6.92 -1.41 -6.65
CA PHE A 18 6.60 -2.07 -7.91
C PHE A 18 6.51 -1.14 -9.11
N LEU A 19 5.99 0.07 -8.91
CA LEU A 19 5.56 0.94 -9.99
C LEU A 19 6.42 2.21 -10.13
N GLY A 20 7.28 2.45 -9.15
CA GLY A 20 8.13 3.66 -9.11
C GLY A 20 7.35 4.91 -8.70
N SER A 21 7.80 6.07 -9.20
CA SER A 21 7.25 7.37 -8.81
C SER A 21 5.84 7.60 -9.36
N ALA A 22 4.98 8.16 -8.54
CA ALA A 22 3.65 8.59 -8.94
C ALA A 22 3.69 9.89 -9.76
N LYS A 23 2.69 10.08 -10.62
CA LYS A 23 2.51 11.26 -11.47
C LYS A 23 1.34 12.12 -11.01
N THR A 24 0.21 11.49 -10.70
CA THR A 24 -0.99 12.19 -10.22
C THR A 24 -1.72 11.37 -9.18
N VAL A 25 -2.37 12.06 -8.26
CA VAL A 25 -3.20 11.47 -7.21
C VAL A 25 -4.56 12.14 -7.18
N TYR A 26 -5.62 11.35 -7.06
CA TYR A 26 -6.95 11.81 -6.72
C TYR A 26 -7.47 11.03 -5.52
N ALA A 27 -7.93 11.72 -4.49
CA ALA A 27 -8.38 11.11 -3.26
C ALA A 27 -9.68 11.73 -2.73
N LYS A 28 -10.48 10.89 -2.09
CA LYS A 28 -11.66 11.31 -1.33
C LYS A 28 -11.67 10.65 0.04
N THR A 29 -12.06 11.43 1.05
CA THR A 29 -12.30 10.96 2.41
C THR A 29 -13.75 11.18 2.80
N GLY A 30 -14.27 10.32 3.67
CA GLY A 30 -15.64 10.41 4.20
C GLY A 30 -15.70 10.10 5.68
N SER A 31 -16.79 10.55 6.32
CA SER A 31 -17.21 10.15 7.66
C SER A 31 -18.57 9.49 7.49
N ILE A 32 -18.60 8.14 7.49
CA ILE A 32 -19.81 7.35 7.26
C ILE A 32 -20.36 6.80 8.57
N VAL A 33 -19.46 6.24 9.39
CA VAL A 33 -19.80 5.63 10.67
C VAL A 33 -19.35 6.52 11.84
N LEU A 34 -18.12 7.07 11.75
CA LEU A 34 -17.58 7.94 12.79
C LEU A 34 -18.07 9.37 12.59
N GLU A 35 -18.39 10.03 13.70
CA GLU A 35 -18.82 11.44 13.68
C GLU A 35 -17.68 12.37 13.23
N HIS A 36 -18.06 13.39 12.46
CA HIS A 36 -17.13 14.46 12.08
C HIS A 36 -16.45 15.08 13.32
N PRO A 37 -15.15 15.42 13.29
CA PRO A 37 -14.27 15.52 12.12
C PRO A 37 -13.50 14.23 11.76
N LYS A 38 -13.75 13.11 12.42
CA LYS A 38 -13.07 11.85 12.14
C LYS A 38 -13.46 11.32 10.77
N LYS A 39 -12.45 10.95 9.98
CA LYS A 39 -12.63 10.36 8.65
C LYS A 39 -12.38 8.86 8.75
N ASP A 40 -13.37 8.04 8.42
CA ASP A 40 -13.32 6.59 8.51
C ASP A 40 -13.16 5.89 7.16
N THR A 41 -13.34 6.63 6.07
CA THR A 41 -13.16 6.11 4.73
C THR A 41 -12.20 6.95 3.92
N LEU A 42 -11.39 6.28 3.09
CA LEU A 42 -10.50 6.88 2.11
C LEU A 42 -10.55 6.07 0.82
N SER A 43 -10.67 6.75 -0.30
CA SER A 43 -10.56 6.19 -1.65
C SER A 43 -9.53 7.00 -2.42
N VAL A 44 -8.57 6.32 -3.06
CA VAL A 44 -7.46 6.96 -3.79
C VAL A 44 -7.30 6.30 -5.15
N ASN A 45 -7.05 7.12 -6.17
CA ASN A 45 -6.57 6.69 -7.47
C ASN A 45 -5.22 7.36 -7.75
N ILE A 46 -4.21 6.56 -8.07
CA ILE A 46 -2.85 6.99 -8.34
C ILE A 46 -2.49 6.62 -9.78
N ARG A 47 -1.97 7.57 -10.55
CA ARG A 47 -1.33 7.28 -11.83
C ARG A 47 0.16 7.44 -11.71
N PHE A 48 0.92 6.44 -12.13
CA PHE A 48 2.37 6.41 -12.10
C PHE A 48 3.01 6.96 -13.38
N LYS A 49 4.29 7.30 -13.33
CA LYS A 49 5.02 7.84 -14.50
C LYS A 49 5.09 6.86 -15.67
N ASN A 50 5.07 5.56 -15.41
CA ASN A 50 4.98 4.48 -16.41
C ASN A 50 3.56 4.25 -16.98
N ASN A 51 2.60 5.13 -16.67
CA ASN A 51 1.19 5.08 -17.06
C ASN A 51 0.36 3.96 -16.41
N VAL A 52 0.90 3.18 -15.51
CA VAL A 52 0.12 2.23 -14.69
C VAL A 52 -0.72 3.01 -13.70
N THR A 53 -1.88 2.47 -13.34
CA THR A 53 -2.78 3.03 -12.33
C THR A 53 -2.94 2.07 -11.17
N ALA A 54 -3.02 2.63 -9.95
CA ALA A 54 -3.37 1.89 -8.75
C ALA A 54 -4.58 2.53 -8.07
N SER A 55 -5.39 1.70 -7.42
CA SER A 55 -6.51 2.14 -6.61
C SER A 55 -6.35 1.62 -5.19
N LEU A 56 -6.59 2.47 -4.22
CA LEU A 56 -6.51 2.16 -2.80
C LEU A 56 -7.83 2.54 -2.14
N ALA A 57 -8.37 1.64 -1.34
CA ALA A 57 -9.49 1.91 -0.45
C ALA A 57 -9.14 1.50 0.98
N VAL A 58 -9.40 2.38 1.94
CA VAL A 58 -9.19 2.12 3.37
C VAL A 58 -10.46 2.45 4.14
N MET A 59 -10.86 1.56 5.03
CA MET A 59 -11.97 1.73 5.96
C MET A 59 -11.50 1.31 7.34
N ILE A 60 -11.66 2.17 8.35
CA ILE A 60 -11.18 1.92 9.71
C ILE A 60 -12.28 1.57 10.70
N SER A 61 -13.53 1.62 10.26
CA SER A 61 -14.72 1.34 11.07
C SER A 61 -15.38 -0.01 10.75
N THR A 62 -14.63 -0.92 10.13
CA THR A 62 -15.06 -2.29 9.81
C THR A 62 -14.10 -3.30 10.44
N PRO A 63 -14.49 -4.59 10.58
CA PRO A 63 -13.53 -5.64 10.86
C PRO A 63 -12.38 -5.66 9.86
N PHE A 64 -11.23 -6.19 10.28
CA PHE A 64 -10.04 -6.24 9.44
C PHE A 64 -10.32 -6.93 8.10
N TYR A 65 -9.81 -6.33 7.02
CA TYR A 65 -9.86 -6.87 5.67
C TYR A 65 -8.59 -6.40 4.93
N GLY A 66 -7.64 -7.31 4.77
CA GLY A 66 -6.38 -7.05 4.06
C GLY A 66 -6.37 -7.74 2.69
N ARG A 67 -6.22 -6.95 1.62
CA ARG A 67 -6.16 -7.48 0.27
C ARG A 67 -5.29 -6.60 -0.63
N PHE A 68 -4.36 -7.23 -1.34
CA PHE A 68 -3.56 -6.58 -2.36
C PHE A 68 -3.63 -7.39 -3.65
N THR A 69 -3.93 -6.74 -4.78
CA THR A 69 -4.07 -7.43 -6.08
C THR A 69 -3.30 -6.69 -7.16
N VAL A 70 -2.54 -7.42 -7.96
CA VAL A 70 -1.84 -6.90 -9.14
C VAL A 70 -2.35 -7.63 -10.38
N PHE A 71 -2.78 -6.86 -11.39
CA PHE A 71 -3.19 -7.36 -12.69
C PHE A 71 -2.09 -7.08 -13.72
N GLY A 72 -1.70 -8.10 -14.45
CA GLY A 72 -0.69 -8.03 -15.50
C GLY A 72 -1.10 -8.79 -16.76
N GLU A 73 -0.32 -8.66 -17.81
CA GLU A 73 -0.58 -9.30 -19.11
C GLU A 73 -0.60 -10.84 -19.01
N LYS A 74 0.18 -11.40 -18.09
CA LYS A 74 0.30 -12.86 -17.92
C LYS A 74 -0.69 -13.45 -16.92
N GLY A 75 -1.53 -12.63 -16.30
CA GLY A 75 -2.47 -13.03 -15.28
C GLY A 75 -2.56 -12.02 -14.12
N TRP A 76 -2.97 -12.49 -12.96
CA TRP A 76 -3.03 -11.66 -11.75
C TRP A 76 -2.51 -12.42 -10.54
N VAL A 77 -2.06 -11.65 -9.57
CA VAL A 77 -1.72 -12.16 -8.23
C VAL A 77 -2.52 -11.40 -7.18
N GLU A 78 -2.83 -12.09 -6.09
CA GLU A 78 -3.53 -11.53 -4.96
C GLU A 78 -2.91 -12.03 -3.66
N ILE A 79 -2.69 -11.14 -2.72
CA ILE A 79 -2.37 -11.47 -1.33
C ILE A 79 -3.61 -11.16 -0.50
N ARG A 80 -4.00 -12.10 0.35
CA ARG A 80 -5.07 -11.95 1.34
C ARG A 80 -4.50 -12.14 2.73
N GLU A 81 -4.74 -11.19 3.57
CA GLU A 81 -4.44 -11.25 4.99
C GLU A 81 -5.75 -11.39 5.76
N VAL A 82 -5.80 -12.32 6.70
CA VAL A 82 -6.99 -12.57 7.52
C VAL A 82 -6.99 -11.78 8.82
N SER A 83 -5.81 -11.31 9.25
CA SER A 83 -5.64 -10.51 10.45
C SER A 83 -4.50 -9.49 10.28
N ASN A 84 -4.36 -8.58 11.25
CA ASN A 84 -3.23 -7.67 11.33
C ASN A 84 -1.93 -8.43 11.67
N VAL A 85 -0.79 -7.86 11.32
CA VAL A 85 0.57 -8.39 11.55
C VAL A 85 0.90 -8.74 13.01
N ASP A 86 0.08 -8.30 13.95
CA ASP A 86 0.21 -8.61 15.38
C ASP A 86 -0.33 -10.00 15.75
N PHE A 87 -0.98 -10.70 14.82
CA PHE A 87 -1.57 -12.02 15.03
C PHE A 87 -0.86 -13.06 14.18
N ASP A 88 -0.87 -14.31 14.65
CA ASP A 88 -0.18 -15.43 14.01
C ASP A 88 -1.06 -16.14 12.94
N ASP A 89 -1.77 -15.37 12.13
CA ASP A 89 -2.58 -15.90 11.04
C ASP A 89 -1.81 -15.92 9.73
N PRO A 90 -1.82 -17.03 8.98
CA PRO A 90 -1.14 -17.12 7.70
C PRO A 90 -1.79 -16.25 6.63
N ALA A 91 -0.99 -15.79 5.66
CA ALA A 91 -1.48 -15.09 4.49
C ALA A 91 -1.67 -16.07 3.32
N GLU A 92 -2.70 -15.83 2.50
CA GLU A 92 -2.88 -16.53 1.23
C GLU A 92 -2.23 -15.74 0.08
N PHE A 93 -1.41 -16.42 -0.71
CA PHE A 93 -0.94 -15.94 -2.00
C PHE A 93 -1.68 -16.68 -3.12
N ILE A 94 -2.35 -15.94 -3.98
CA ILE A 94 -3.15 -16.49 -5.06
C ILE A 94 -2.57 -16.01 -6.39
N TYR A 95 -2.23 -16.94 -7.25
CA TYR A 95 -1.82 -16.67 -8.63
C TYR A 95 -2.84 -17.22 -9.60
N CYS A 96 -3.19 -16.45 -10.62
CA CYS A 96 -4.02 -16.91 -11.72
C CYS A 96 -3.35 -16.53 -13.06
N ASP A 97 -3.04 -17.51 -13.88
CA ASP A 97 -2.43 -17.28 -15.20
C ASP A 97 -3.45 -16.74 -16.22
N LYS A 98 -2.96 -16.37 -17.39
CA LYS A 98 -3.78 -15.85 -18.49
C LYS A 98 -4.82 -16.86 -19.04
N HIS A 99 -4.70 -18.14 -18.72
CA HIS A 99 -5.63 -19.20 -19.11
C HIS A 99 -6.66 -19.50 -18.02
N GLY A 100 -6.63 -18.78 -16.90
CA GLY A 100 -7.54 -18.94 -15.77
C GLY A 100 -7.12 -20.06 -14.80
N LYS A 101 -5.94 -20.65 -14.97
CA LYS A 101 -5.43 -21.64 -14.02
C LYS A 101 -5.02 -20.92 -12.73
N ARG A 102 -5.67 -21.30 -11.63
CA ARG A 102 -5.46 -20.72 -10.31
C ARG A 102 -4.63 -21.64 -9.42
N VAL A 103 -3.70 -21.06 -8.70
CA VAL A 103 -2.92 -21.70 -7.63
C VAL A 103 -3.10 -20.87 -6.36
N VAL A 104 -3.26 -21.54 -5.24
CA VAL A 104 -3.36 -20.90 -3.91
C VAL A 104 -2.27 -21.50 -3.04
N GLU A 105 -1.47 -20.64 -2.44
CA GLU A 105 -0.40 -21.00 -1.52
C GLU A 105 -0.65 -20.29 -0.19
N GLU A 106 -0.47 -21.01 0.91
CA GLU A 106 -0.52 -20.46 2.26
C GLU A 106 0.90 -20.16 2.72
N HIS A 107 1.13 -18.94 3.19
CA HIS A 107 2.42 -18.49 3.70
C HIS A 107 2.34 -18.31 5.22
N PRO A 108 3.25 -18.92 5.98
CA PRO A 108 3.29 -18.77 7.43
C PRO A 108 3.61 -17.33 7.83
N VAL A 109 3.24 -16.98 9.04
CA VAL A 109 3.55 -15.68 9.63
C VAL A 109 5.06 -15.47 9.71
N VAL A 110 5.47 -14.28 9.31
CA VAL A 110 6.85 -13.82 9.41
C VAL A 110 6.87 -12.52 10.21
N ASN A 111 7.72 -12.43 11.23
CA ASN A 111 7.89 -11.19 11.97
C ASN A 111 8.65 -10.16 11.12
N THR A 112 7.91 -9.46 10.27
CA THR A 112 8.45 -8.48 9.32
C THR A 112 9.11 -7.30 10.01
N VAL A 113 8.63 -6.90 11.19
CA VAL A 113 9.21 -5.82 12.00
C VAL A 113 10.60 -6.21 12.47
N LYS A 114 10.77 -7.43 13.02
CA LYS A 114 12.08 -7.94 13.43
C LYS A 114 13.05 -8.00 12.26
N LEU A 115 12.62 -8.58 11.13
CA LEU A 115 13.47 -8.68 9.93
C LEU A 115 13.91 -7.30 9.42
N ASN A 116 13.01 -6.32 9.42
CA ASN A 116 13.35 -4.96 9.02
C ASN A 116 14.41 -4.33 9.93
N PHE A 117 14.29 -4.49 11.25
CA PHE A 117 15.31 -4.01 12.19
C PHE A 117 16.66 -4.74 12.06
N GLU A 118 16.64 -6.03 11.80
CA GLU A 118 17.86 -6.81 11.58
C GLU A 118 18.59 -6.36 10.32
N GLU A 119 17.90 -6.17 9.20
CA GLU A 119 18.47 -5.64 7.97
C GLU A 119 19.02 -4.22 8.14
N TRP A 120 18.28 -3.36 8.84
CA TRP A 120 18.75 -2.01 9.14
C TRP A 120 20.01 -2.01 10.00
N ALA A 121 20.06 -2.84 11.05
CA ALA A 121 21.23 -2.98 11.91
C ALA A 121 22.44 -3.50 11.14
N ASP A 122 22.24 -4.44 10.21
CA ASP A 122 23.31 -4.96 9.35
C ASP A 122 23.86 -3.87 8.41
N ALA A 123 22.98 -3.05 7.86
CA ALA A 123 23.40 -1.93 7.03
C ALA A 123 24.18 -0.88 7.83
N VAL A 124 23.71 -0.50 9.02
CA VAL A 124 24.42 0.45 9.90
C VAL A 124 25.79 -0.09 10.30
N ALA A 125 25.93 -1.40 10.50
CA ALA A 125 27.21 -2.06 10.81
C ALA A 125 28.12 -2.28 9.58
N GLY A 126 27.69 -1.85 8.38
CA GLY A 126 28.42 -2.02 7.12
C GLY A 126 28.48 -3.47 6.61
N ARG A 127 27.60 -4.35 7.08
CA ARG A 127 27.55 -5.76 6.66
C ARG A 127 26.72 -5.99 5.40
N SER A 128 25.76 -5.10 5.13
CA SER A 128 24.89 -5.16 3.95
C SER A 128 24.45 -3.79 3.50
N THR A 129 23.77 -3.70 2.34
CA THR A 129 23.05 -2.50 1.92
C THR A 129 21.59 -2.63 2.39
N TYR A 130 21.04 -1.56 2.97
CA TYR A 130 19.63 -1.53 3.34
C TYR A 130 18.77 -1.49 2.07
N ARG A 131 17.75 -2.34 1.99
CA ARG A 131 16.93 -2.50 0.77
C ARG A 131 16.05 -1.30 0.46
N ILE A 132 15.64 -0.53 1.47
CA ILE A 132 14.79 0.66 1.27
C ILE A 132 15.70 1.84 0.91
N ASN A 133 15.51 2.41 -0.27
CA ASN A 133 16.26 3.57 -0.70
C ASN A 133 15.52 4.88 -0.40
N ILE A 134 16.27 5.98 -0.33
CA ILE A 134 15.72 7.27 0.05
C ILE A 134 14.73 7.82 -0.98
N ASP A 135 14.89 7.51 -2.26
CA ASP A 135 14.00 7.99 -3.32
C ASP A 135 12.62 7.34 -3.24
N GLU A 136 12.55 6.06 -2.84
CA GLU A 136 11.28 5.37 -2.56
C GLU A 136 10.57 5.97 -1.35
N VAL A 137 11.32 6.27 -0.27
CA VAL A 137 10.77 6.93 0.93
C VAL A 137 10.20 8.29 0.57
N ILE A 138 10.95 9.11 -0.17
CA ILE A 138 10.50 10.43 -0.63
C ILE A 138 9.23 10.28 -1.51
N SER A 139 9.24 9.35 -2.46
CA SER A 139 8.10 9.11 -3.34
C SER A 139 6.84 8.70 -2.56
N ASN A 140 6.98 7.87 -1.52
CA ASN A 140 5.86 7.48 -0.68
C ASN A 140 5.30 8.66 0.13
N VAL A 141 6.18 9.50 0.69
CA VAL A 141 5.76 10.73 1.41
C VAL A 141 5.07 11.72 0.47
N GLN A 142 5.57 11.91 -0.76
CA GLN A 142 4.93 12.75 -1.77
C GLN A 142 3.52 12.25 -2.13
N ILE A 143 3.31 10.93 -2.21
CA ILE A 143 1.98 10.34 -2.40
C ILE A 143 1.07 10.66 -1.21
N LEU A 144 1.54 10.46 0.02
CA LEU A 144 0.76 10.77 1.22
C LEU A 144 0.33 12.24 1.27
N GLU A 145 1.25 13.16 1.03
CA GLU A 145 0.98 14.60 0.99
C GLU A 145 -0.02 14.95 -0.12
N SER A 146 0.14 14.34 -1.30
CA SER A 146 -0.78 14.52 -2.43
C SER A 146 -2.18 13.98 -2.15
N ILE A 147 -2.30 12.88 -1.42
CA ILE A 147 -3.59 12.34 -0.96
C ILE A 147 -4.30 13.33 -0.04
N ILE A 148 -3.58 13.90 0.93
CA ILE A 148 -4.13 14.90 1.86
C ILE A 148 -4.64 16.11 1.07
N ASN A 149 -3.78 16.69 0.24
CA ASN A 149 -4.10 17.86 -0.58
C ASN A 149 -5.28 17.59 -1.53
N SER A 150 -5.32 16.41 -2.17
CA SER A 150 -6.41 16.04 -3.07
C SER A 150 -7.74 15.89 -2.34
N ALA A 151 -7.73 15.25 -1.19
CA ALA A 151 -8.94 15.07 -0.39
C ALA A 151 -9.50 16.39 0.15
N GLU A 152 -8.64 17.35 0.50
CA GLU A 152 -9.05 18.67 0.99
C GLU A 152 -9.57 19.55 -0.14
N LYS A 153 -8.89 19.58 -1.30
CA LYS A 153 -9.25 20.44 -2.44
C LYS A 153 -10.29 19.81 -3.35
N ASN A 154 -10.53 18.50 -3.24
CA ASN A 154 -11.34 17.69 -4.16
C ASN A 154 -10.87 17.80 -5.64
N GLU A 155 -9.56 17.81 -5.84
CA GLU A 155 -8.89 17.98 -7.14
C GLU A 155 -7.82 16.92 -7.36
N ILE A 156 -7.44 16.72 -8.63
CA ILE A 156 -6.28 15.91 -8.98
C ILE A 156 -5.01 16.70 -8.66
N ILE A 157 -4.15 16.14 -7.83
CA ILE A 157 -2.83 16.70 -7.52
C ILE A 157 -1.79 16.08 -8.45
N LYS A 158 -0.99 16.94 -9.09
CA LYS A 158 0.20 16.53 -9.86
C LYS A 158 1.39 16.51 -8.92
N ILE A 159 2.12 15.41 -8.91
CA ILE A 159 3.40 15.30 -8.21
C ILE A 159 4.50 15.81 -9.15
N THR A 160 5.19 16.85 -8.71
CA THR A 160 6.36 17.41 -9.38
C THR A 160 7.63 16.85 -8.77
N ASP A 161 8.65 16.69 -9.60
CA ASP A 161 9.99 16.26 -9.18
C ASP A 161 10.65 17.30 -8.30
#